data_10cad2e2babd6b8bab19bbc1247b6acb
#
_entry.id   10cad2e2babd6b8bab19bbc1247b6acb
#
_cell.length_a   1.000
_cell.length_b   1.000
_cell.length_c   1.000
_cell.angle_alpha   90.00
_cell.angle_beta   90.00
_cell.angle_gamma   90.00
#
_symmetry.space_group_name_H-M   'P 1'
#
loop_
_entity.id
_entity.type
_entity.pdbx_description
1 polymer ?
#
loop_
_entity_poly.entity_id
_entity_poly.type
_entity_poly.pdbx_seq_one_letter_code
_entity_poly.pdbx_strand_id
1 'polypeptide(L)'
;MAKTTKDLLEFWEDQMKLSHMSSNYFFRKSPSHYHMMLLVMHAFKYKENLTVEELKTKLFKTSRPKSALMINEACEKGFFFLEKTSGDQRKKHIKPSDSFINEFNQYYGTSRYRRLHTLGFVCFSCGFKAMLY
;
A
#
# COMPACT_ATOMS: atom_id res chain seq x y z
N MET A 1 -12.41 -23.70 8.06
CA MET A 1 -11.64 -23.32 6.89
C MET A 1 -12.51 -22.88 5.73
N ALA A 2 -13.66 -23.52 5.52
CA ALA A 2 -14.60 -23.07 4.49
C ALA A 2 -15.00 -21.61 4.71
N LYS A 3 -15.17 -21.19 5.97
CA LYS A 3 -15.52 -19.82 6.30
C LYS A 3 -14.41 -18.85 5.89
N THR A 4 -13.16 -19.24 6.12
CA THR A 4 -12.02 -18.40 5.75
C THR A 4 -11.92 -18.24 4.23
N THR A 5 -12.12 -19.33 3.49
CA THR A 5 -12.09 -19.28 2.03
C THR A 5 -13.20 -18.38 1.50
N LYS A 6 -14.39 -18.49 2.09
CA LYS A 6 -15.51 -17.64 1.70
C LYS A 6 -15.21 -16.17 1.98
N ASP A 7 -14.63 -15.87 3.13
CA ASP A 7 -14.28 -14.50 3.48
C ASP A 7 -13.25 -13.92 2.52
N LEU A 8 -12.26 -14.72 2.14
CA LEU A 8 -11.24 -14.29 1.17
C LEU A 8 -11.85 -14.05 -0.20
N LEU A 9 -12.76 -14.91 -0.63
CA LEU A 9 -13.42 -14.75 -1.91
C LEU A 9 -14.25 -13.48 -1.93
N GLU A 10 -15.05 -13.26 -0.88
CA GLU A 10 -15.87 -12.06 -0.79
C GLU A 10 -15.02 -10.79 -0.74
N PHE A 11 -13.92 -10.85 0.01
CA PHE A 11 -12.99 -9.72 0.06
C PHE A 11 -12.44 -9.41 -1.33
N TRP A 12 -12.01 -10.44 -2.05
CA TRP A 12 -11.47 -10.26 -3.39
C TRP A 12 -12.50 -9.69 -4.34
N GLU A 13 -13.72 -10.19 -4.27
CA GLU A 13 -14.81 -9.70 -5.12
C GLU A 13 -15.10 -8.23 -4.84
N ASP A 14 -15.06 -7.82 -3.56
CA ASP A 14 -15.22 -6.42 -3.20
C ASP A 14 -14.10 -5.57 -3.80
N GLN A 15 -12.87 -6.08 -3.77
CA GLN A 15 -11.75 -5.37 -4.37
C GLN A 15 -11.93 -5.20 -5.87
N MET A 16 -12.49 -6.20 -6.53
CA MET A 16 -12.75 -6.11 -7.97
C MET A 16 -13.81 -5.06 -8.28
N LYS A 17 -14.78 -4.90 -7.40
CA LYS A 17 -15.80 -3.85 -7.57
C LYS A 17 -15.21 -2.45 -7.45
N LEU A 18 -14.10 -2.32 -6.72
CA LEU A 18 -13.41 -1.04 -6.55
C LEU A 18 -12.35 -0.81 -7.62
N SER A 19 -12.28 -1.68 -8.62
CA SER A 19 -11.24 -1.58 -9.65
C SER A 19 -11.34 -0.32 -10.51
N HIS A 20 -12.48 0.38 -10.47
CA HIS A 20 -12.63 1.63 -11.21
C HIS A 20 -11.82 2.78 -10.59
N MET A 21 -11.41 2.65 -9.36
CA MET A 21 -10.58 3.69 -8.73
C MET A 21 -9.17 3.63 -9.31
N SER A 22 -8.62 4.79 -9.65
CA SER A 22 -7.38 4.87 -10.39
C SER A 22 -6.20 4.22 -9.68
N SER A 23 -6.09 4.39 -8.37
CA SER A 23 -4.99 3.78 -7.63
C SER A 23 -5.14 2.26 -7.58
N ASN A 24 -6.34 1.77 -7.40
CA ASN A 24 -6.59 0.33 -7.38
C ASN A 24 -6.21 -0.30 -8.73
N TYR A 25 -6.60 0.35 -9.81
CA TYR A 25 -6.25 -0.11 -11.15
C TYR A 25 -4.74 -0.17 -11.33
N PHE A 26 -4.04 0.88 -10.92
CA PHE A 26 -2.59 0.97 -11.09
C PHE A 26 -1.87 -0.10 -10.26
N PHE A 27 -2.22 -0.23 -8.99
CA PHE A 27 -1.49 -1.15 -8.12
C PHE A 27 -1.85 -2.61 -8.31
N ARG A 28 -2.86 -2.89 -9.13
CA ARG A 28 -3.19 -4.27 -9.45
C ARG A 28 -2.70 -4.73 -10.81
N LYS A 29 -1.90 -3.89 -11.49
CA LYS A 29 -1.32 -4.26 -12.77
C LYS A 29 -0.43 -5.50 -12.68
N SER A 30 0.30 -5.65 -11.60
CA SER A 30 1.19 -6.78 -11.42
C SER A 30 1.41 -7.01 -9.93
N PRO A 31 1.89 -8.21 -9.57
CA PRO A 31 2.26 -8.47 -8.17
C PRO A 31 3.29 -7.48 -7.64
N SER A 32 4.21 -7.04 -8.48
CA SER A 32 5.24 -6.07 -8.05
C SER A 32 4.64 -4.71 -7.72
N HIS A 33 3.65 -4.26 -8.50
CA HIS A 33 2.96 -3.01 -8.20
C HIS A 33 2.23 -3.10 -6.87
N TYR A 34 1.56 -4.20 -6.63
CA TYR A 34 0.84 -4.41 -5.38
C TYR A 34 1.81 -4.47 -4.20
N HIS A 35 2.93 -5.16 -4.39
CA HIS A 35 3.97 -5.27 -3.37
C HIS A 35 4.53 -3.89 -3.02
N MET A 36 4.77 -3.06 -4.03
CA MET A 36 5.23 -1.69 -3.81
C MET A 36 4.25 -0.90 -2.96
N MET A 37 2.97 -0.99 -3.28
CA MET A 37 1.93 -0.31 -2.50
C MET A 37 1.98 -0.75 -1.04
N LEU A 38 2.06 -2.06 -0.81
CA LEU A 38 2.06 -2.59 0.55
C LEU A 38 3.29 -2.14 1.33
N LEU A 39 4.46 -2.10 0.68
CA LEU A 39 5.68 -1.66 1.35
C LEU A 39 5.60 -0.20 1.77
N VAL A 40 5.09 0.65 0.88
CA VAL A 40 4.97 2.07 1.19
C VAL A 40 3.94 2.30 2.30
N MET A 41 2.80 1.64 2.21
CA MET A 41 1.77 1.80 3.23
C MET A 41 2.19 1.22 4.57
N HIS A 42 2.94 0.12 4.56
CA HIS A 42 3.48 -0.46 5.79
C HIS A 42 4.42 0.53 6.49
N ALA A 43 5.35 1.11 5.72
CA ALA A 43 6.28 2.08 6.27
C ALA A 43 5.55 3.30 6.81
N PHE A 44 4.55 3.77 6.08
CA PHE A 44 3.75 4.91 6.52
C PHE A 44 3.02 4.61 7.84
N LYS A 45 2.42 3.44 7.92
CA LYS A 45 1.65 3.04 9.10
C LYS A 45 2.53 2.94 10.34
N TYR A 46 3.72 2.39 10.20
CA TYR A 46 4.63 2.20 11.33
C TYR A 46 5.61 3.35 11.48
N LYS A 47 5.39 4.45 10.77
CA LYS A 47 6.21 5.67 10.86
C LYS A 47 7.69 5.40 10.58
N GLU A 48 7.95 4.46 9.68
CA GLU A 48 9.29 4.18 9.21
C GLU A 48 9.65 5.11 8.07
N ASN A 49 10.92 5.49 8.01
CA ASN A 49 11.41 6.34 6.92
C ASN A 49 11.91 5.45 5.80
N LEU A 50 11.04 5.20 4.83
CA LEU A 50 11.39 4.35 3.69
C LEU A 50 12.00 5.21 2.59
N THR A 51 13.26 4.94 2.24
CA THR A 51 13.90 5.65 1.14
C THR A 51 13.58 4.97 -0.19
N VAL A 52 13.74 5.72 -1.29
CA VAL A 52 13.53 5.17 -2.62
C VAL A 52 14.46 3.98 -2.87
N GLU A 53 15.71 4.10 -2.44
CA GLU A 53 16.69 3.02 -2.64
C GLU A 53 16.33 1.77 -1.85
N GLU A 54 15.84 1.95 -0.63
CA GLU A 54 15.38 0.81 0.17
C GLU A 54 14.19 0.14 -0.48
N LEU A 55 13.26 0.93 -1.02
CA LEU A 55 12.10 0.38 -1.70
C LEU A 55 12.52 -0.44 -2.92
N LYS A 56 13.46 0.07 -3.72
CA LYS A 56 13.98 -0.67 -4.87
C LYS A 56 14.59 -2.00 -4.44
N THR A 57 15.33 -1.99 -3.33
CA THR A 57 15.93 -3.20 -2.80
C THR A 57 14.89 -4.21 -2.33
N LYS A 58 13.85 -3.73 -1.69
CA LYS A 58 12.78 -4.60 -1.17
C LYS A 58 11.92 -5.19 -2.27
N LEU A 59 11.90 -4.58 -3.44
CA LEU A 59 11.17 -5.11 -4.60
C LEU A 59 12.04 -6.16 -5.30
N PHE A 60 12.23 -7.29 -4.64
CA PHE A 60 13.23 -8.27 -5.01
C PHE A 60 12.93 -9.03 -6.30
N LYS A 61 11.68 -9.03 -6.77
CA LYS A 61 11.32 -9.71 -8.02
C LYS A 61 11.29 -8.76 -9.21
N THR A 62 11.81 -7.56 -9.05
CA THR A 62 11.76 -6.54 -10.06
C THR A 62 13.16 -5.97 -10.25
N SER A 63 13.57 -5.77 -11.51
CA SER A 63 14.87 -5.16 -11.78
C SER A 63 14.88 -3.70 -11.30
N ARG A 64 16.07 -3.18 -11.02
CA ARG A 64 16.19 -1.80 -10.55
C ARG A 64 15.62 -0.79 -11.56
N PRO A 65 15.89 -0.90 -12.86
CA PRO A 65 15.29 0.04 -13.82
C PRO A 65 13.75 -0.04 -13.81
N LYS A 66 13.19 -1.24 -13.73
CA LYS A 66 11.74 -1.39 -13.69
C LYS A 66 11.16 -0.84 -12.40
N SER A 67 11.84 -1.06 -11.28
CA SER A 67 11.41 -0.49 -10.00
C SER A 67 11.39 1.04 -10.06
N ALA A 68 12.41 1.63 -10.65
CA ALA A 68 12.47 3.09 -10.80
C ALA A 68 11.30 3.61 -11.63
N LEU A 69 10.96 2.92 -12.73
CA LEU A 69 9.84 3.31 -13.56
C LEU A 69 8.52 3.23 -12.79
N MET A 70 8.33 2.16 -12.05
CA MET A 70 7.10 1.96 -11.27
C MET A 70 6.93 3.06 -10.21
N ILE A 71 8.02 3.39 -9.53
CA ILE A 71 7.99 4.44 -8.50
C ILE A 71 7.70 5.79 -9.14
N ASN A 72 8.36 6.08 -10.25
CA ASN A 72 8.12 7.34 -10.95
C ASN A 72 6.69 7.46 -11.45
N GLU A 73 6.12 6.39 -11.98
CA GLU A 73 4.73 6.40 -12.43
C GLU A 73 3.78 6.65 -11.27
N ALA A 74 4.02 6.02 -10.12
CA ALA A 74 3.17 6.23 -8.95
C ALA A 74 3.23 7.69 -8.49
N CYS A 75 4.41 8.29 -8.53
CA CYS A 75 4.57 9.70 -8.17
C CYS A 75 3.89 10.62 -9.18
N GLU A 76 4.03 10.33 -10.48
CA GLU A 76 3.40 11.13 -11.52
C GLU A 76 1.88 11.09 -11.42
N LYS A 77 1.33 9.94 -11.04
CA LYS A 77 -0.12 9.80 -10.89
C LYS A 77 -0.63 10.38 -9.58
N GLY A 78 0.27 10.85 -8.73
CA GLY A 78 -0.13 11.48 -7.48
C GLY A 78 -0.45 10.52 -6.34
N PHE A 79 -0.07 9.26 -6.46
CA PHE A 79 -0.30 8.29 -5.40
C PHE A 79 0.76 8.37 -4.31
N PHE A 80 2.00 8.61 -4.70
CA PHE A 80 3.12 8.76 -3.79
C PHE A 80 3.78 10.11 -4.01
N PHE A 81 4.55 10.56 -3.03
CA PHE A 81 5.39 11.73 -3.21
C PHE A 81 6.73 11.49 -2.52
N LEU A 82 7.72 12.24 -2.98
CA LEU A 82 9.07 12.12 -2.47
C LEU A 82 9.36 13.31 -1.55
N GLU A 83 9.91 13.03 -0.39
CA GLU A 83 10.24 14.04 0.59
C GLU A 83 11.74 14.00 0.86
N LYS A 84 12.39 15.13 0.71
CA LYS A 84 13.82 15.23 0.97
C LYS A 84 14.06 15.42 2.45
N THR A 85 15.00 14.64 2.99
CA THR A 85 15.43 14.84 4.38
C THR A 85 16.39 16.02 4.45
N SER A 86 16.30 16.80 5.52
CA SER A 86 17.28 17.85 5.79
C SER A 86 18.64 17.20 6.04
N GLY A 87 19.65 17.62 5.28
CA GLY A 87 21.01 17.16 5.48
C GLY A 87 21.57 16.22 4.44
N ASP A 88 20.74 15.47 3.73
CA ASP A 88 21.23 14.60 2.66
C ASP A 88 20.29 14.66 1.46
N GLN A 89 20.73 15.40 0.43
CA GLN A 89 19.93 15.58 -0.77
C GLN A 89 19.81 14.31 -1.61
N ARG A 90 20.60 13.30 -1.32
CA ARG A 90 20.56 12.05 -2.06
C ARG A 90 19.51 11.10 -1.54
N LYS A 91 19.12 11.25 -0.29
CA LYS A 91 18.11 10.37 0.31
C LYS A 91 16.74 11.02 0.21
N LYS A 92 15.88 10.40 -0.57
CA LYS A 92 14.50 10.82 -0.68
C LYS A 92 13.62 9.76 -0.04
N HIS A 93 12.75 10.20 0.86
CA HIS A 93 11.77 9.30 1.47
C HIS A 93 10.53 9.28 0.60
N ILE A 94 9.94 8.09 0.46
CA ILE A 94 8.71 7.94 -0.29
C ILE A 94 7.55 7.80 0.67
N LYS A 95 6.49 8.53 0.41
CA LYS A 95 5.30 8.54 1.26
C LYS A 95 4.05 8.54 0.41
N PRO A 96 2.95 7.98 0.93
CA PRO A 96 1.69 8.02 0.20
C PRO A 96 1.06 9.40 0.29
N SER A 97 0.37 9.81 -0.78
CA SER A 97 -0.36 11.06 -0.78
C SER A 97 -1.66 10.91 0.01
N ASP A 98 -2.24 12.03 0.45
CA ASP A 98 -3.50 12.01 1.18
C ASP A 98 -4.63 11.40 0.35
N SER A 99 -4.68 11.72 -0.93
CA SER A 99 -5.70 11.16 -1.81
C SER A 99 -5.58 9.64 -1.91
N PHE A 100 -4.36 9.14 -2.01
CA PHE A 100 -4.15 7.70 -2.06
C PHE A 100 -4.51 7.04 -0.72
N ILE A 101 -4.15 7.67 0.39
CA ILE A 101 -4.49 7.15 1.71
C ILE A 101 -6.01 6.98 1.82
N ASN A 102 -6.77 7.97 1.36
CA ASN A 102 -8.23 7.90 1.39
C ASN A 102 -8.75 6.74 0.54
N GLU A 103 -8.22 6.55 -0.66
CA GLU A 103 -8.62 5.44 -1.52
C GLU A 103 -8.26 4.10 -0.88
N PHE A 104 -7.05 4.01 -0.33
CA PHE A 104 -6.60 2.79 0.33
C PHE A 104 -7.54 2.41 1.48
N ASN A 105 -7.95 3.39 2.27
CA ASN A 105 -8.86 3.14 3.38
C ASN A 105 -10.24 2.69 2.88
N GLN A 106 -10.68 3.17 1.73
CA GLN A 106 -11.92 2.70 1.12
C GLN A 106 -11.82 1.25 0.70
N TYR A 107 -10.68 0.83 0.12
CA TYR A 107 -10.49 -0.56 -0.28
C TYR A 107 -10.50 -1.49 0.92
N TYR A 108 -9.77 -1.13 1.96
CA TYR A 108 -9.48 -2.02 3.08
C TYR A 108 -10.23 -1.65 4.35
N GLY A 109 -11.11 -0.66 4.27
CA GLY A 109 -11.96 -0.28 5.38
C GLY A 109 -13.29 -1.00 5.40
N THR A 110 -13.48 -2.00 4.54
CA THR A 110 -14.73 -2.75 4.47
C THR A 110 -14.91 -3.60 5.72
N SER A 111 -16.16 -3.92 6.02
CA SER A 111 -16.46 -4.76 7.17
C SER A 111 -15.80 -6.14 7.04
N ARG A 112 -15.69 -6.66 5.81
CA ARG A 112 -15.05 -7.95 5.57
C ARG A 112 -13.57 -7.91 5.87
N TYR A 113 -12.89 -6.86 5.46
CA TYR A 113 -11.48 -6.70 5.77
C TYR A 113 -11.27 -6.55 7.27
N ARG A 114 -12.10 -5.75 7.92
CA ARG A 114 -12.02 -5.59 9.38
C ARG A 114 -12.22 -6.91 10.10
N ARG A 115 -13.13 -7.73 9.60
CA ARG A 115 -13.39 -9.04 10.16
C ARG A 115 -12.16 -9.94 10.09
N LEU A 116 -11.50 -9.97 8.93
CA LEU A 116 -10.28 -10.75 8.76
C LEU A 116 -9.20 -10.29 9.71
N HIS A 117 -9.08 -8.98 9.87
CA HIS A 117 -8.11 -8.40 10.79
C HIS A 117 -8.42 -8.78 12.23
N THR A 118 -9.66 -8.63 12.63
CA THR A 118 -10.09 -8.93 13.99
C THR A 118 -9.82 -10.37 14.35
N LEU A 119 -10.07 -11.29 13.43
CA LEU A 119 -9.85 -12.70 13.67
C LEU A 119 -8.39 -13.07 13.89
N GLY A 120 -7.49 -12.34 13.27
CA GLY A 120 -6.09 -12.70 13.31
C GLY A 120 -5.22 -11.85 14.23
N PHE A 121 -5.57 -10.60 14.45
CA PHE A 121 -4.65 -9.65 15.06
C PHE A 121 -5.33 -8.64 15.94
N VAL A 122 -5.79 -9.08 17.08
CA VAL A 122 -6.46 -8.19 18.03
C VAL A 122 -5.56 -7.04 18.45
N CYS A 123 -4.30 -7.33 18.72
CA CYS A 123 -3.33 -6.31 19.13
C CYS A 123 -3.07 -5.29 18.01
N PHE A 124 -3.32 -5.69 16.79
CA PHE A 124 -3.14 -4.84 15.64
C PHE A 124 -4.18 -3.74 15.56
N SER A 125 -5.30 -3.94 16.21
CA SER A 125 -6.41 -2.99 16.13
C SER A 125 -6.06 -1.59 16.62
N CYS A 126 -5.17 -1.47 17.58
CA CYS A 126 -4.80 -0.16 18.12
C CYS A 126 -4.10 0.70 17.08
N GLY A 127 -3.05 0.16 16.45
CA GLY A 127 -2.34 0.88 15.40
C GLY A 127 -3.18 1.00 14.13
N PHE A 128 -3.96 0.00 13.85
CA PHE A 128 -4.80 -0.01 12.69
C PHE A 128 -5.92 1.03 12.78
N LYS A 129 -6.45 1.23 13.97
CA LYS A 129 -7.45 2.27 14.18
C LYS A 129 -6.89 3.65 13.84
N ALA A 130 -5.66 3.91 14.25
CA ALA A 130 -5.01 5.19 13.94
C ALA A 130 -4.89 5.39 12.43
N MET A 131 -4.74 4.35 11.67
CA MET A 131 -4.64 4.42 10.23
C MET A 131 -6.00 4.60 9.55
N LEU A 132 -7.02 3.93 10.06
CA LEU A 132 -8.34 3.96 9.43
C LEU A 132 -9.15 5.20 9.80
N TYR A 133 -8.82 5.83 10.91
CA TYR A 133 -9.51 7.01 11.39
C TYR A 133 -8.64 8.23 11.25
#